data_d6e1f52a60c6b39c1015a8415aedc320
#
_entry.id   d6e1f52a60c6b39c1015a8415aedc320
#
_cell.length_a   1.000
_cell.length_b   1.000
_cell.length_c   1.000
_cell.angle_alpha   90.00
_cell.angle_beta   90.00
_cell.angle_gamma   90.00
#
_symmetry.space_group_name_H-M   'P 1'
#
loop_
_entity.id
_entity.type
_entity.pdbx_description
1 polymer ?
#
loop_
_entity_poly.entity_id
_entity_poly.type
_entity_poly.pdbx_seq_one_letter_code
_entity_poly.pdbx_strand_id
1 'polypeptide(L)'
;MIEIVLGDIVTQTTDAIVNSANSSLLAGSGLSGAIHLAAGRHLETECIQLGPCPAGEARVTAGYNLSAKYVIHAVAPKYWDGTRGEASTLRQTYRSIFKLAKSNKIQSLAIPAIGTGIYRFPLEEATQIAMEEAFLAFEYFKIRFVC
;
A
#
# COMPACT_ATOMS: atom_id res chain seq x y z
N MET A 1 4.86 16.91 2.94
CA MET A 1 5.48 16.97 1.60
C MET A 1 5.04 15.74 0.79
N ILE A 2 4.68 15.97 -0.46
CA ILE A 2 4.36 14.89 -1.40
C ILE A 2 5.38 14.95 -2.53
N GLU A 3 6.03 13.84 -2.85
CA GLU A 3 6.97 13.73 -3.96
C GLU A 3 6.69 12.48 -4.81
N ILE A 4 7.12 12.49 -6.05
CA ILE A 4 6.98 11.38 -6.98
C ILE A 4 8.38 11.03 -7.48
N VAL A 5 8.78 9.77 -7.35
CA VAL A 5 10.10 9.30 -7.74
C VAL A 5 10.01 8.07 -8.63
N LEU A 6 10.99 7.89 -9.49
CA LEU A 6 11.24 6.62 -10.17
C LEU A 6 12.15 5.79 -9.27
N GLY A 7 11.77 4.55 -9.02
CA GLY A 7 12.58 3.71 -8.15
C GLY A 7 11.95 2.37 -7.85
N ASP A 8 12.55 1.70 -6.89
CA ASP A 8 12.11 0.40 -6.41
C ASP A 8 11.55 0.57 -4.99
N ILE A 9 10.33 0.08 -4.77
CA ILE A 9 9.69 0.20 -3.46
C ILE A 9 10.50 -0.48 -2.34
N VAL A 10 11.17 -1.60 -2.65
CA VAL A 10 11.91 -2.37 -1.63
C VAL A 10 13.19 -1.69 -1.16
N THR A 11 13.69 -0.72 -1.90
CA THR A 11 14.90 0.03 -1.52
C THR A 11 14.61 1.33 -0.78
N GLN A 12 13.35 1.66 -0.58
CA GLN A 12 12.95 2.91 0.07
C GLN A 12 13.30 2.88 1.56
N THR A 13 13.72 4.02 2.09
CA THR A 13 14.18 4.17 3.47
C THR A 13 13.18 4.94 4.34
N THR A 14 11.98 5.15 3.85
CA THR A 14 10.87 5.72 4.62
C THR A 14 10.53 4.83 5.82
N ASP A 15 9.83 5.36 6.81
CA ASP A 15 9.43 4.57 7.99
C ASP A 15 8.64 3.33 7.58
N ALA A 16 7.76 3.48 6.60
CA ALA A 16 6.98 2.38 6.05
C ALA A 16 6.98 2.39 4.53
N ILE A 17 6.88 1.22 3.94
CA ILE A 17 6.48 1.07 2.55
C ILE A 17 5.07 0.49 2.51
N VAL A 18 4.33 0.80 1.46
CA VAL A 18 2.99 0.26 1.26
C VAL A 18 3.07 -0.86 0.22
N ASN A 19 2.48 -2.00 0.56
CA ASN A 19 2.32 -3.12 -0.34
C ASN A 19 0.91 -3.10 -0.92
N SER A 20 0.81 -3.21 -2.24
CA SER A 20 -0.47 -3.46 -2.91
C SER A 20 -0.77 -4.96 -2.80
N ALA A 21 -1.44 -5.32 -1.71
CA ALA A 21 -1.62 -6.71 -1.30
C ALA A 21 -2.87 -7.34 -1.89
N ASN A 22 -2.90 -8.66 -1.91
CA ASN A 22 -4.13 -9.42 -2.13
C ASN A 22 -4.86 -9.64 -0.79
N SER A 23 -6.10 -10.09 -0.84
CA SER A 23 -6.93 -10.26 0.37
C SER A 23 -6.41 -11.36 1.31
N SER A 24 -5.63 -12.31 0.81
CA SER A 24 -5.02 -13.36 1.63
C SER A 24 -3.77 -12.86 2.38
N LEU A 25 -3.20 -11.72 1.98
CA LEU A 25 -1.92 -11.17 2.46
C LEU A 25 -0.71 -12.05 2.16
N LEU A 26 -0.86 -13.06 1.32
CA LEU A 26 0.26 -13.92 0.91
C LEU A 26 1.10 -13.25 -0.18
N ALA A 27 2.29 -13.79 -0.42
CA ALA A 27 3.25 -13.17 -1.33
C ALA A 27 2.69 -12.93 -2.73
N GLY A 28 2.15 -13.95 -3.39
CA GLY A 28 1.70 -13.83 -4.76
C GLY A 28 2.82 -13.46 -5.72
N SER A 29 2.47 -12.75 -6.78
CA SER A 29 3.41 -12.29 -7.82
C SER A 29 3.56 -10.76 -7.80
N GLY A 30 4.30 -10.23 -8.77
CA GLY A 30 4.47 -8.79 -8.96
C GLY A 30 5.07 -8.10 -7.75
N LEU A 31 4.52 -6.93 -7.39
CA LEU A 31 5.03 -6.10 -6.31
C LEU A 31 5.01 -6.83 -4.96
N SER A 32 3.91 -7.48 -4.63
CA SER A 32 3.79 -8.21 -3.37
C SER A 32 4.82 -9.33 -3.27
N GLY A 33 5.03 -10.07 -4.35
CA GLY A 33 6.08 -11.09 -4.40
C GLY A 33 7.47 -10.50 -4.17
N ALA A 34 7.78 -9.36 -4.78
CA ALA A 34 9.06 -8.69 -4.61
C ALA A 34 9.28 -8.21 -3.16
N ILE A 35 8.25 -7.65 -2.55
CA ILE A 35 8.32 -7.20 -1.14
C ILE A 35 8.56 -8.38 -0.21
N HIS A 36 7.80 -9.48 -0.37
CA HIS A 36 7.96 -10.67 0.45
C HIS A 36 9.35 -11.30 0.28
N LEU A 37 9.85 -11.34 -0.96
CA LEU A 37 11.20 -11.87 -1.21
C LEU A 37 12.27 -11.03 -0.51
N ALA A 38 12.18 -9.70 -0.61
CA ALA A 38 13.17 -8.79 0.00
C ALA A 38 13.08 -8.79 1.53
N ALA A 39 11.89 -8.89 2.09
CA ALA A 39 11.67 -8.89 3.53
C ALA A 39 12.10 -10.20 4.20
N GLY A 40 12.01 -11.31 3.48
CA GLY A 40 12.28 -12.65 4.01
C GLY A 40 11.04 -13.35 4.54
N ARG A 41 11.19 -14.62 4.87
CA ARG A 41 10.08 -15.52 5.22
C ARG A 41 9.27 -15.12 6.47
N HIS A 42 9.85 -14.36 7.38
CA HIS A 42 9.16 -13.95 8.61
C HIS A 42 7.98 -13.02 8.32
N LEU A 43 8.04 -12.25 7.23
CA LEU A 43 6.91 -11.42 6.80
C LEU A 43 5.68 -12.27 6.48
N GLU A 44 5.85 -13.36 5.75
CA GLU A 44 4.75 -14.27 5.43
C GLU A 44 4.12 -14.86 6.69
N THR A 45 4.93 -15.25 7.65
CA THR A 45 4.45 -15.79 8.93
C THR A 45 3.55 -14.78 9.65
N GLU A 46 3.97 -13.52 9.72
CA GLU A 46 3.16 -12.47 10.34
C GLU A 46 1.88 -12.20 9.54
N CYS A 47 1.97 -12.16 8.21
CA CYS A 47 0.81 -11.95 7.34
C CYS A 47 -0.24 -13.06 7.48
N ILE A 48 0.18 -14.31 7.62
CA ILE A 48 -0.73 -15.44 7.85
C ILE A 48 -1.54 -15.24 9.13
N GLN A 49 -0.91 -14.71 10.17
CA GLN A 49 -1.59 -14.44 11.45
C GLN A 49 -2.60 -13.30 11.35
N LEU A 50 -2.38 -12.33 10.45
CA LEU A 50 -3.20 -11.14 10.32
C LEU A 50 -4.34 -11.28 9.31
N GLY A 51 -4.17 -12.14 8.31
CA GLY A 51 -5.14 -12.28 7.23
C GLY A 51 -6.41 -13.04 7.63
N PRO A 52 -7.42 -13.03 6.76
CA PRO A 52 -7.52 -12.26 5.54
C PRO A 52 -7.82 -10.77 5.77
N CYS A 53 -7.64 -9.98 4.71
CA CYS A 53 -7.89 -8.53 4.74
C CYS A 53 -8.79 -8.17 3.56
N PRO A 54 -9.99 -7.64 3.81
CA PRO A 54 -10.91 -7.29 2.72
C PRO A 54 -10.47 -6.03 1.97
N ALA A 55 -10.95 -5.89 0.74
CA ALA A 55 -10.72 -4.67 -0.04
C ALA A 55 -11.18 -3.43 0.73
N GLY A 56 -10.41 -2.36 0.65
CA GLY A 56 -10.65 -1.12 1.39
C GLY A 56 -9.99 -1.09 2.76
N GLU A 57 -9.45 -2.19 3.23
CA GLU A 57 -8.74 -2.28 4.51
C GLU A 57 -7.24 -2.49 4.31
N ALA A 58 -6.50 -2.35 5.39
CA ALA A 58 -5.05 -2.53 5.39
C ALA A 58 -4.60 -3.14 6.73
N ARG A 59 -3.39 -3.70 6.73
CA ARG A 59 -2.76 -4.29 7.93
C ARG A 59 -1.31 -3.86 7.99
N VAL A 60 -0.77 -3.71 9.19
CA VAL A 60 0.63 -3.34 9.41
C VAL A 60 1.42 -4.53 9.89
N THR A 61 2.59 -4.74 9.31
CA THR A 61 3.60 -5.70 9.80
C THR A 61 4.95 -5.00 9.99
N ALA A 62 5.89 -5.69 10.62
CA ALA A 62 7.28 -5.27 10.59
C ALA A 62 7.86 -5.43 9.17
N GLY A 63 8.96 -4.72 8.90
CA GLY A 63 9.64 -4.78 7.60
C GLY A 63 10.71 -5.88 7.49
N TYR A 64 11.08 -6.47 8.60
CA TYR A 64 12.12 -7.53 8.67
C TYR A 64 13.41 -7.12 7.95
N ASN A 65 13.77 -7.77 6.84
CA ASN A 65 15.02 -7.47 6.12
C ASN A 65 14.95 -6.21 5.24
N LEU A 66 13.80 -5.57 5.14
CA LEU A 66 13.65 -4.31 4.40
C LEU A 66 14.32 -3.17 5.16
N SER A 67 14.70 -2.10 4.42
CA SER A 67 15.16 -0.86 5.05
C SER A 67 14.04 -0.15 5.78
N ALA A 68 12.82 -0.23 5.27
CA ALA A 68 11.65 0.31 5.96
C ALA A 68 11.33 -0.52 7.21
N LYS A 69 11.00 0.15 8.29
CA LYS A 69 10.69 -0.51 9.56
C LYS A 69 9.35 -1.23 9.54
N TYR A 70 8.40 -0.73 8.74
CA TYR A 70 7.04 -1.27 8.65
C TYR A 70 6.65 -1.50 7.20
N VAL A 71 5.73 -2.44 7.01
CA VAL A 71 4.99 -2.62 5.74
C VAL A 71 3.51 -2.43 6.04
N ILE A 72 2.85 -1.55 5.28
CA ILE A 72 1.40 -1.42 5.31
C ILE A 72 0.85 -2.18 4.11
N HIS A 73 0.19 -3.29 4.38
CA HIS A 73 -0.43 -4.13 3.35
C HIS A 73 -1.83 -3.61 3.10
N ALA A 74 -2.04 -3.00 1.94
CA ALA A 74 -3.30 -2.38 1.57
C ALA A 74 -3.96 -3.16 0.44
N VAL A 75 -5.25 -3.45 0.58
CA VAL A 75 -6.01 -4.24 -0.39
C VAL A 75 -6.92 -3.32 -1.19
N ALA A 76 -6.57 -3.13 -2.46
CA ALA A 76 -7.39 -2.37 -3.40
C ALA A 76 -8.54 -3.24 -3.93
N PRO A 77 -9.62 -2.62 -4.45
CA PRO A 77 -10.66 -3.37 -5.11
C PRO A 77 -10.21 -3.87 -6.47
N LYS A 78 -10.76 -5.01 -6.90
CA LYS A 78 -10.68 -5.43 -8.29
C LYS A 78 -11.59 -4.53 -9.11
N TYR A 79 -11.08 -4.01 -10.21
CA TYR A 79 -11.87 -3.14 -11.09
C TYR A 79 -12.62 -3.98 -12.12
N TRP A 80 -13.92 -3.80 -12.19
CA TRP A 80 -14.79 -4.46 -13.18
C TRP A 80 -15.25 -3.50 -14.25
N ASP A 81 -16.07 -2.50 -13.89
CA ASP A 81 -16.69 -1.59 -14.84
C ASP A 81 -16.86 -0.15 -14.29
N GLY A 82 -16.44 0.09 -13.07
CA GLY A 82 -16.60 1.39 -12.41
C GLY A 82 -17.96 1.64 -11.77
N THR A 83 -18.87 0.65 -11.81
CA THR A 83 -20.23 0.80 -11.27
C THR A 83 -20.46 0.07 -9.95
N ARG A 84 -19.43 -0.60 -9.42
CA ARG A 84 -19.53 -1.45 -8.23
C ARG A 84 -18.90 -0.81 -6.99
N GLY A 85 -18.81 0.50 -6.96
CA GLY A 85 -18.20 1.22 -5.84
C GLY A 85 -16.68 1.15 -5.80
N GLU A 86 -16.01 0.80 -6.90
CA GLU A 86 -14.56 0.63 -6.93
C GLU A 86 -13.81 1.90 -6.54
N ALA A 87 -14.23 3.06 -7.03
CA ALA A 87 -13.60 4.33 -6.67
C ALA A 87 -13.73 4.62 -5.18
N SER A 88 -14.90 4.42 -4.60
CA SER A 88 -15.13 4.59 -3.17
C SER A 88 -14.27 3.64 -2.35
N THR A 89 -14.15 2.39 -2.78
CA THR A 89 -13.33 1.38 -2.08
C THR A 89 -11.85 1.73 -2.18
N LEU A 90 -11.37 2.22 -3.32
CA LEU A 90 -9.97 2.63 -3.45
C LEU A 90 -9.67 3.83 -2.54
N ARG A 91 -10.58 4.81 -2.44
CA ARG A 91 -10.45 5.91 -1.48
C ARG A 91 -10.36 5.39 -0.05
N GLN A 92 -11.21 4.43 0.29
CA GLN A 92 -11.18 3.81 1.62
C GLN A 92 -9.86 3.10 1.88
N THR A 93 -9.27 2.45 0.86
CA THR A 93 -7.96 1.84 0.96
C THR A 93 -6.89 2.86 1.39
N TYR A 94 -6.85 4.03 0.72
CA TYR A 94 -5.91 5.09 1.09
C TYR A 94 -6.16 5.62 2.51
N ARG A 95 -7.42 5.81 2.88
CA ARG A 95 -7.77 6.26 4.24
C ARG A 95 -7.33 5.26 5.30
N SER A 96 -7.47 3.97 5.01
CA SER A 96 -6.98 2.91 5.89
C SER A 96 -5.46 2.95 6.06
N ILE A 97 -4.71 3.21 4.97
CA ILE A 97 -3.25 3.38 5.01
C ILE A 97 -2.88 4.51 5.97
N PHE A 98 -3.45 5.69 5.78
CA PHE A 98 -3.09 6.87 6.58
C PHE A 98 -3.53 6.74 8.04
N LYS A 99 -4.67 6.12 8.29
CA LYS A 99 -5.15 5.83 9.65
C LYS A 99 -4.17 4.91 10.39
N LEU A 100 -3.74 3.84 9.76
CA LEU A 100 -2.76 2.91 10.35
C LEU A 100 -1.41 3.57 10.56
N ALA A 101 -0.95 4.36 9.61
CA ALA A 101 0.30 5.10 9.73
C ALA A 101 0.27 6.03 10.95
N LYS A 102 -0.82 6.75 11.13
CA LYS A 102 -0.99 7.64 12.27
C LYS A 102 -0.99 6.87 13.59
N SER A 103 -1.73 5.76 13.67
CA SER A 103 -1.83 4.91 14.85
C SER A 103 -0.48 4.32 15.26
N ASN A 104 0.38 4.03 14.29
CA ASN A 104 1.70 3.44 14.52
C ASN A 104 2.82 4.47 14.56
N LYS A 105 2.49 5.77 14.60
CA LYS A 105 3.45 6.88 14.64
C LYS A 105 4.43 6.89 13.47
N ILE A 106 3.99 6.39 12.32
CA ILE A 106 4.75 6.42 11.08
C ILE A 106 4.66 7.83 10.51
N GLN A 107 5.80 8.43 10.15
CA GLN A 107 5.88 9.80 9.66
C GLN A 107 6.18 9.89 8.18
N SER A 108 6.76 8.85 7.59
CA SER A 108 7.11 8.82 6.17
C SER A 108 6.66 7.52 5.52
N LEU A 109 6.12 7.66 4.31
CA LEU A 109 5.50 6.55 3.56
C LEU A 109 6.01 6.55 2.13
N ALA A 110 6.36 5.37 1.60
CA ALA A 110 6.54 5.15 0.18
C ALA A 110 5.36 4.32 -0.34
N ILE A 111 4.65 4.84 -1.33
CA ILE A 111 3.40 4.27 -1.82
C ILE A 111 3.51 3.95 -3.31
N PRO A 112 3.24 2.72 -3.74
CA PRO A 112 3.19 2.37 -5.16
C PRO A 112 1.85 2.77 -5.78
N ALA A 113 1.69 2.53 -7.09
CA ALA A 113 0.42 2.77 -7.80
C ALA A 113 -0.59 1.65 -7.45
N ILE A 114 -1.28 1.81 -6.33
CA ILE A 114 -2.18 0.80 -5.78
C ILE A 114 -3.36 0.53 -6.71
N GLY A 115 -3.65 -0.75 -6.94
CA GLY A 115 -4.82 -1.20 -7.71
C GLY A 115 -4.65 -1.21 -9.22
N THR A 116 -3.53 -0.69 -9.75
CA THR A 116 -3.34 -0.54 -11.20
C THR A 116 -2.67 -1.73 -11.89
N GLY A 117 -2.23 -2.72 -11.12
CA GLY A 117 -1.65 -3.95 -11.67
C GLY A 117 -2.73 -4.92 -12.14
N ILE A 118 -2.68 -6.15 -11.61
CA ILE A 118 -3.61 -7.21 -12.01
C ILE A 118 -5.07 -6.91 -11.66
N TYR A 119 -5.32 -5.99 -10.72
CA TYR A 119 -6.68 -5.56 -10.37
C TYR A 119 -7.27 -4.57 -11.38
N ARG A 120 -6.48 -4.07 -12.32
CA ARG A 120 -6.88 -3.32 -13.51
C ARG A 120 -7.61 -2.00 -13.25
N PHE A 121 -7.39 -1.36 -12.11
CA PHE A 121 -7.96 -0.03 -11.91
C PHE A 121 -7.37 0.92 -12.96
N PRO A 122 -8.19 1.74 -13.66
CA PRO A 122 -7.67 2.69 -14.64
C PRO A 122 -6.64 3.62 -14.02
N LEU A 123 -5.47 3.73 -14.64
CA LEU A 123 -4.34 4.47 -14.08
C LEU A 123 -4.67 5.92 -13.79
N GLU A 124 -5.33 6.60 -14.73
CA GLU A 124 -5.68 8.02 -14.57
C GLU A 124 -6.59 8.24 -13.37
N GLU A 125 -7.66 7.46 -13.24
CA GLU A 125 -8.60 7.55 -12.13
C GLU A 125 -7.94 7.18 -10.81
N ALA A 126 -7.15 6.11 -10.80
CA ALA A 126 -6.40 5.67 -9.60
C ALA A 126 -5.42 6.75 -9.15
N THR A 127 -4.72 7.39 -10.07
CA THR A 127 -3.78 8.48 -9.78
C THR A 127 -4.51 9.67 -9.17
N GLN A 128 -5.65 10.05 -9.73
CA GLN A 128 -6.45 11.15 -9.19
C GLN A 128 -6.88 10.86 -7.75
N ILE A 129 -7.39 9.67 -7.50
CA ILE A 129 -7.81 9.25 -6.15
C ILE A 129 -6.62 9.29 -5.18
N ALA A 130 -5.49 8.73 -5.58
CA ALA A 130 -4.28 8.71 -4.76
C ALA A 130 -3.84 10.13 -4.38
N MET A 131 -3.80 11.04 -5.34
CA MET A 131 -3.38 12.43 -5.08
C MET A 131 -4.38 13.16 -4.20
N GLU A 132 -5.66 13.01 -4.43
CA GLU A 132 -6.69 13.65 -3.60
C GLU A 132 -6.60 13.18 -2.15
N GLU A 133 -6.46 11.89 -1.91
CA GLU A 133 -6.34 11.36 -0.54
C GLU A 133 -5.02 11.75 0.11
N ALA A 134 -3.94 11.80 -0.67
CA ALA A 134 -2.64 12.26 -0.16
C ALA A 134 -2.68 13.74 0.25
N PHE A 135 -3.36 14.59 -0.51
CA PHE A 135 -3.55 16.00 -0.14
C PHE A 135 -4.30 16.18 1.18
N LEU A 136 -5.22 15.28 1.50
CA LEU A 136 -5.93 15.33 2.78
C LEU A 136 -5.02 14.90 3.96
N ALA A 137 -3.96 14.17 3.68
CA ALA A 137 -3.10 13.57 4.71
C ALA A 137 -1.71 14.24 4.82
N PHE A 138 -1.31 15.08 3.85
CA PHE A 138 0.09 15.51 3.72
C PHE A 138 0.61 16.33 4.90
N GLU A 139 -0.25 16.95 5.70
CA GLU A 139 0.17 17.69 6.90
C GLU A 139 0.79 16.80 7.97
N TYR A 140 0.45 15.51 7.97
CA TYR A 140 0.88 14.55 8.98
C TYR A 140 2.05 13.69 8.52
N PHE A 141 2.31 13.60 7.19
CA PHE A 141 3.24 12.64 6.63
C PHE A 141 4.13 13.24 5.54
N LYS A 142 5.32 12.66 5.39
CA LYS A 142 6.10 12.73 4.17
C LYS A 142 5.67 11.57 3.28
N ILE A 143 5.07 11.88 2.14
CA ILE A 143 4.51 10.87 1.23
C ILE A 143 5.35 10.85 -0.05
N ARG A 144 5.85 9.66 -0.40
CA ARG A 144 6.61 9.44 -1.61
C ARG A 144 5.88 8.41 -2.47
N PHE A 145 5.43 8.83 -3.65
CA PHE A 145 4.90 7.90 -4.63
C PHE A 145 6.06 7.34 -5.45
N VAL A 146 6.14 6.01 -5.53
CA VAL A 146 7.22 5.30 -6.23
C VAL A 146 6.63 4.66 -7.48
N CYS A 147 7.13 5.09 -8.62
CA CYS A 147 6.75 4.58 -9.93
C CYS A 147 7.75 3.55 -10.45
#